data_eef346b6c110bc91c7efb5fbf9d0d0e7
#
_entry.id   eef346b6c110bc91c7efb5fbf9d0d0e7
#
_cell.length_a   1.000
_cell.length_b   1.000
_cell.length_c   1.000
_cell.angle_alpha   90.00
_cell.angle_beta   90.00
_cell.angle_gamma   90.00
#
_symmetry.space_group_name_H-M   'P 1'
#
loop_
_entity.id
_entity.type
_entity.pdbx_description
1 polymer ?
#
loop_
_entity_poly.entity_id
_entity_poly.type
_entity_poly.pdbx_seq_one_letter_code
_entity_poly.pdbx_strand_id
1 'polypeptide(L)'
;MAIIQLKSQQTPEKAHIFDISGKVYKPKESYTLFESLLKIVFGNEPMECIENEKVNIGQQLYMIGYNSGLNIALTKEGIKSQITSGKLTQESDGERLLYDVKSMQGASGSPVIDEYGNLRAVNYAKFGLENNFNIGVSMNLIEKFLAE
;
A
#
# COMPACT_ATOMS: atom_id res chain seq x y z
N MET A 1 -16.27 -2.48 3.21
CA MET A 1 -15.10 -2.01 4.00
C MET A 1 -15.60 -1.60 5.37
N ALA A 2 -14.83 -1.79 6.43
CA ALA A 2 -15.21 -1.36 7.79
C ALA A 2 -14.17 -0.33 8.26
N ILE A 3 -14.66 0.75 8.84
CA ILE A 3 -13.82 1.78 9.46
C ILE A 3 -13.95 1.65 10.98
N ILE A 4 -12.84 1.60 11.68
CA ILE A 4 -12.80 1.55 13.14
C ILE A 4 -12.39 2.94 13.63
N GLN A 5 -13.31 3.62 14.31
CA GLN A 5 -13.01 4.86 15.00
C GLN A 5 -12.50 4.56 16.40
N LEU A 6 -11.33 5.10 16.74
CA LEU A 6 -10.76 4.93 18.08
C LEU A 6 -11.51 5.81 19.09
N LYS A 7 -11.83 5.26 20.26
CA LYS A 7 -12.49 6.02 21.35
C LYS A 7 -11.66 7.20 21.83
N SER A 8 -10.34 7.07 21.81
CA SER A 8 -9.41 8.13 22.20
C SER A 8 -9.29 9.25 21.19
N GLN A 9 -9.78 9.04 19.95
CA GLN A 9 -9.57 9.92 18.80
C GLN A 9 -8.07 10.23 18.53
N GLN A 10 -7.18 9.39 19.04
CA GLN A 10 -5.74 9.52 18.88
C GLN A 10 -5.19 8.27 18.20
N THR A 11 -4.29 8.47 17.25
CA THR A 11 -3.58 7.37 16.61
C THR A 11 -2.61 6.74 17.62
N PRO A 12 -2.58 5.41 17.77
CA PRO A 12 -1.58 4.76 18.61
C PRO A 12 -0.16 5.15 18.19
N GLU A 13 0.74 5.35 19.16
CA GLU A 13 2.11 5.82 18.93
C GLU A 13 2.90 5.00 17.91
N LYS A 14 2.61 3.69 17.81
CA LYS A 14 3.26 2.76 16.88
C LYS A 14 2.43 2.47 15.62
N ALA A 15 1.33 3.17 15.39
CA ALA A 15 0.54 2.97 14.19
C ALA A 15 1.16 3.70 13.00
N HIS A 16 1.24 3.02 11.87
CA HIS A 16 1.58 3.65 10.60
C HIS A 16 0.34 4.33 10.01
N ILE A 17 0.49 5.58 9.61
CA ILE A 17 -0.58 6.34 8.96
C ILE A 17 -0.28 6.36 7.46
N PHE A 18 -1.20 5.84 6.65
CA PHE A 18 -1.15 5.98 5.21
C PHE A 18 -1.85 7.28 4.78
N ASP A 19 -1.23 7.99 3.84
CA ASP A 19 -1.90 9.09 3.17
C ASP A 19 -2.97 8.52 2.22
N ILE A 20 -4.21 8.91 2.45
CA ILE A 20 -5.37 8.50 1.65
C ILE A 20 -5.90 9.64 0.78
N SER A 21 -5.17 10.73 0.62
CA SER A 21 -5.57 11.93 -0.14
C SER A 21 -5.33 11.79 -1.65
N GLY A 22 -5.03 10.60 -2.16
CA GLY A 22 -4.69 10.38 -3.57
C GLY A 22 -3.32 10.92 -3.98
N LYS A 23 -2.56 11.44 -3.03
CA LYS A 23 -1.21 11.95 -3.27
C LYS A 23 -0.20 10.81 -3.27
N VAL A 24 0.69 10.84 -4.23
CA VAL A 24 1.77 9.87 -4.38
C VAL A 24 3.10 10.58 -4.30
N TYR A 25 3.97 10.07 -3.47
CA TYR A 25 5.30 10.63 -3.25
C TYR A 25 6.34 9.75 -3.93
N LYS A 26 7.13 10.35 -4.82
CA LYS A 26 8.21 9.68 -5.54
C LYS A 26 9.49 10.49 -5.49
N PRO A 27 10.67 9.86 -5.61
CA PRO A 27 11.91 10.58 -5.86
C PRO A 27 11.78 11.42 -7.14
N LYS A 28 12.27 12.66 -7.11
CA LYS A 28 12.31 13.51 -8.29
C LYS A 28 13.26 12.93 -9.36
N GLU A 29 12.88 13.01 -10.61
CA GLU A 29 13.74 12.60 -11.73
C GLU A 29 14.92 13.56 -11.95
N SER A 30 14.76 14.83 -11.59
CA SER A 30 15.79 15.86 -11.70
C SER A 30 15.82 16.76 -10.47
N TYR A 31 17.00 17.23 -10.11
CA TYR A 31 17.22 18.07 -8.92
C TYR A 31 17.76 19.44 -9.33
N THR A 32 17.31 20.47 -8.62
CA THR A 32 17.99 21.76 -8.62
C THR A 32 19.34 21.64 -7.90
N LEU A 33 20.24 22.61 -8.13
CA LEU A 33 21.54 22.67 -7.44
C LEU A 33 21.37 22.64 -5.91
N PHE A 34 20.36 23.31 -5.40
CA PHE A 34 20.08 23.36 -3.95
C PHE A 34 19.59 22.00 -3.42
N GLU A 35 18.68 21.32 -4.12
CA GLU A 35 18.21 19.98 -3.76
C GLU A 35 19.31 18.94 -3.82
N SER A 36 20.19 19.04 -4.84
CA SER A 36 21.39 18.17 -4.95
C SER A 36 22.32 18.36 -3.75
N LEU A 37 22.50 19.59 -3.29
CA LEU A 37 23.30 19.90 -2.11
C LEU A 37 22.66 19.32 -0.85
N LEU A 38 21.34 19.47 -0.68
CA LEU A 38 20.60 18.90 0.46
C LEU A 38 20.71 17.37 0.50
N LYS A 39 20.63 16.70 -0.64
CA LYS A 39 20.81 15.24 -0.76
C LYS A 39 22.22 14.83 -0.29
N ILE A 40 23.26 15.55 -0.71
CA ILE A 40 24.65 15.28 -0.33
C ILE A 40 24.88 15.51 1.18
N VAL A 41 24.34 16.59 1.72
CA VAL A 41 24.62 17.01 3.11
C VAL A 41 23.79 16.20 4.12
N PHE A 42 22.52 15.95 3.83
CA PHE A 42 21.56 15.33 4.77
C PHE A 42 21.16 13.91 4.41
N GLY A 43 21.56 13.40 3.24
CA GLY A 43 21.19 12.05 2.77
C GLY A 43 19.73 11.90 2.41
N ASN A 44 18.93 12.97 2.42
CA ASN A 44 17.52 12.95 2.11
C ASN A 44 17.30 13.08 0.60
N GLU A 45 16.56 12.15 0.03
CA GLU A 45 16.17 12.21 -1.38
C GLU A 45 14.95 13.14 -1.53
N PRO A 46 15.05 14.22 -2.35
CA PRO A 46 13.92 15.09 -2.59
C PRO A 46 12.79 14.31 -3.26
N MET A 47 11.59 14.43 -2.70
CA MET A 47 10.39 13.78 -3.17
C MET A 47 9.49 14.79 -3.89
N GLU A 48 8.84 14.35 -4.95
CA GLU A 48 7.74 15.10 -5.57
C GLU A 48 6.41 14.48 -5.17
N CYS A 49 5.39 15.31 -5.08
CA CYS A 49 4.02 14.90 -4.82
C CYS A 49 3.23 14.96 -6.12
N ILE A 50 2.70 13.82 -6.55
CA ILE A 50 1.87 13.70 -7.74
C ILE A 50 0.46 13.37 -7.29
N GLU A 51 -0.51 14.19 -7.70
CA GLU A 51 -1.92 13.96 -7.39
C GLU A 51 -2.54 12.98 -8.40
N ASN A 52 -3.37 12.05 -7.91
CA ASN A 52 -4.14 11.10 -8.72
C ASN A 52 -3.29 10.24 -9.68
N GLU A 53 -2.06 9.93 -9.32
CA GLU A 53 -1.23 9.06 -10.15
C GLU A 53 -1.79 7.64 -10.21
N LYS A 54 -1.99 7.16 -11.44
CA LYS A 54 -2.45 5.80 -11.68
C LYS A 54 -1.31 4.80 -11.51
N VAL A 55 -1.65 3.62 -11.01
CA VAL A 55 -0.72 2.49 -10.99
C VAL A 55 -0.63 1.90 -12.40
N ASN A 56 0.58 1.69 -12.89
CA ASN A 56 0.82 1.17 -14.24
C ASN A 56 0.97 -0.36 -14.22
N ILE A 57 0.54 -1.02 -15.30
CA ILE A 57 0.77 -2.47 -15.48
C ILE A 57 2.27 -2.77 -15.37
N GLY A 58 2.61 -3.82 -14.61
CA GLY A 58 3.98 -4.22 -14.33
C GLY A 58 4.64 -3.47 -13.19
N GLN A 59 4.00 -2.44 -12.63
CA GLN A 59 4.51 -1.73 -11.45
C GLN A 59 4.61 -2.67 -10.25
N GLN A 60 5.72 -2.57 -9.52
CA GLN A 60 5.98 -3.37 -8.34
C GLN A 60 5.06 -2.96 -7.19
N LEU A 61 4.43 -3.96 -6.57
CA LEU A 61 3.54 -3.78 -5.43
C LEU A 61 3.97 -4.70 -4.28
N TYR A 62 3.73 -4.24 -3.06
CA TYR A 62 3.99 -4.97 -1.83
C TYR A 62 2.72 -5.02 -0.98
N MET A 63 2.47 -6.13 -0.34
CA MET A 63 1.37 -6.27 0.60
C MET A 63 1.94 -6.62 1.97
N ILE A 64 1.51 -5.88 2.99
CA ILE A 64 1.91 -6.07 4.38
C ILE A 64 0.71 -6.63 5.14
N GLY A 65 0.84 -7.85 5.69
CA GLY A 65 -0.30 -8.48 6.36
C GLY A 65 0.05 -9.75 7.09
N TYR A 66 -1.00 -10.50 7.41
CA TYR A 66 -0.92 -11.73 8.17
C TYR A 66 -1.43 -12.92 7.35
N ASN A 67 -0.66 -13.28 6.31
CA ASN A 67 -0.97 -14.44 5.48
C ASN A 67 -0.99 -15.71 6.35
N SER A 68 -2.03 -16.52 6.21
CA SER A 68 -2.31 -17.71 7.04
C SER A 68 -2.59 -17.38 8.53
N GLY A 69 -2.88 -16.13 8.84
CA GLY A 69 -3.25 -15.69 10.18
C GLY A 69 -2.19 -16.01 11.23
N LEU A 70 -2.63 -16.36 12.43
CA LEU A 70 -1.74 -16.63 13.57
C LEU A 70 -0.85 -17.84 13.37
N ASN A 71 -1.19 -18.79 12.49
CA ASN A 71 -0.40 -20.01 12.27
C ASN A 71 1.05 -19.72 11.84
N ILE A 72 1.25 -18.63 11.07
CA ILE A 72 2.59 -18.22 10.61
C ILE A 72 3.05 -16.93 11.29
N ALA A 73 2.12 -16.04 11.64
CA ALA A 73 2.44 -14.74 12.23
C ALA A 73 2.99 -14.85 13.66
N LEU A 74 2.61 -15.91 14.41
CA LEU A 74 3.07 -16.11 15.79
C LEU A 74 4.51 -16.63 15.79
N THR A 75 5.41 -15.84 16.36
CA THR A 75 6.82 -16.17 16.57
C THR A 75 7.16 -16.23 18.05
N LYS A 76 8.35 -16.68 18.41
CA LYS A 76 8.84 -16.64 19.80
C LYS A 76 8.91 -15.21 20.39
N GLU A 77 8.99 -14.21 19.52
CA GLU A 77 9.10 -12.80 19.89
C GLU A 77 7.75 -12.05 19.79
N GLY A 78 6.64 -12.76 19.51
CA GLY A 78 5.31 -12.21 19.35
C GLY A 78 4.76 -12.31 17.91
N ILE A 79 3.73 -11.54 17.63
CA ILE A 79 3.06 -11.53 16.31
C ILE A 79 3.83 -10.62 15.36
N LYS A 80 4.25 -11.17 14.21
CA LYS A 80 4.97 -10.43 13.17
C LYS A 80 4.20 -10.46 11.85
N SER A 81 4.10 -9.29 11.21
CA SER A 81 3.55 -9.17 9.86
C SER A 81 4.51 -9.76 8.82
N GLN A 82 3.94 -10.12 7.68
CA GLN A 82 4.68 -10.62 6.52
C GLN A 82 4.58 -9.60 5.39
N ILE A 83 5.62 -9.55 4.57
CA ILE A 83 5.63 -8.76 3.34
C ILE A 83 5.65 -9.75 2.18
N THR A 84 4.71 -9.59 1.25
CA THR A 84 4.71 -10.30 -0.03
C THR A 84 4.73 -9.29 -1.16
N SER A 85 5.27 -9.68 -2.30
CA SER A 85 5.43 -8.79 -3.44
C SER A 85 4.93 -9.42 -4.74
N GLY A 86 4.60 -8.57 -5.69
CA GLY A 86 4.14 -8.91 -7.03
C GLY A 86 3.96 -7.65 -7.86
N LYS A 87 3.22 -7.73 -8.94
CA LYS A 87 3.04 -6.63 -9.89
C LYS A 87 1.57 -6.39 -10.19
N LEU A 88 1.25 -5.15 -10.59
CA LEU A 88 -0.05 -4.87 -11.18
C LEU A 88 -0.18 -5.62 -12.52
N THR A 89 -1.25 -6.37 -12.70
CA THR A 89 -1.47 -7.22 -13.87
C THR A 89 -2.53 -6.70 -14.82
N GLN A 90 -3.38 -5.77 -14.35
CA GLN A 90 -4.44 -5.16 -15.16
C GLN A 90 -4.62 -3.70 -14.75
N GLU A 91 -4.92 -2.82 -15.71
CA GLU A 91 -5.29 -1.44 -15.42
C GLU A 91 -6.52 -1.36 -14.52
N SER A 92 -6.52 -0.37 -13.63
CA SER A 92 -7.66 -0.14 -12.74
C SER A 92 -8.87 0.35 -13.52
N ASP A 93 -10.04 -0.18 -13.18
CA ASP A 93 -11.34 0.34 -13.63
C ASP A 93 -11.80 1.57 -12.80
N GLY A 94 -10.95 2.07 -11.91
CA GLY A 94 -11.24 3.14 -10.95
C GLY A 94 -11.74 2.64 -9.61
N GLU A 95 -12.19 1.38 -9.52
CA GLU A 95 -12.71 0.78 -8.29
C GLU A 95 -11.79 -0.34 -7.77
N ARG A 96 -11.14 -1.08 -8.67
CA ARG A 96 -10.35 -2.25 -8.33
C ARG A 96 -8.97 -2.21 -8.96
N LEU A 97 -8.00 -2.84 -8.27
CA LEU A 97 -6.69 -3.20 -8.81
C LEU A 97 -6.58 -4.72 -8.84
N LEU A 98 -6.10 -5.26 -9.96
CA LEU A 98 -5.76 -6.67 -10.10
C LEU A 98 -4.24 -6.84 -10.14
N TYR A 99 -3.71 -7.69 -9.26
CA TYR A 99 -2.26 -7.89 -9.09
C TYR A 99 -1.93 -9.34 -8.72
N ASP A 100 -0.68 -9.74 -8.94
CA ASP A 100 -0.17 -11.09 -8.68
C ASP A 100 0.61 -11.23 -7.37
N VAL A 101 0.45 -10.27 -6.45
CA VAL A 101 1.06 -10.35 -5.11
C VAL A 101 0.53 -11.60 -4.40
N LYS A 102 1.43 -12.42 -3.89
CA LYS A 102 1.04 -13.64 -3.18
C LYS A 102 0.20 -13.34 -1.95
N SER A 103 -0.99 -13.91 -1.88
CA SER A 103 -1.86 -13.80 -0.71
C SER A 103 -2.43 -15.15 -0.29
N MET A 104 -2.76 -15.26 0.98
CA MET A 104 -3.42 -16.41 1.57
C MET A 104 -4.57 -15.95 2.47
N GLN A 105 -5.34 -16.90 2.99
CA GLN A 105 -6.38 -16.58 3.97
C GLN A 105 -5.79 -15.78 5.13
N GLY A 106 -6.47 -14.71 5.54
CA GLY A 106 -5.99 -13.76 6.54
C GLY A 106 -5.42 -12.46 5.95
N ALA A 107 -5.15 -12.41 4.64
CA ALA A 107 -4.61 -11.21 3.97
C ALA A 107 -5.68 -10.17 3.61
N SER A 108 -6.97 -10.46 3.78
CA SER A 108 -8.04 -9.48 3.54
C SER A 108 -7.91 -8.29 4.50
N GLY A 109 -8.02 -7.07 3.97
CA GLY A 109 -7.80 -5.83 4.72
C GLY A 109 -6.34 -5.36 4.74
N SER A 110 -5.41 -6.14 4.19
CA SER A 110 -3.99 -5.76 4.13
C SER A 110 -3.77 -4.59 3.18
N PRO A 111 -2.95 -3.59 3.56
CA PRO A 111 -2.53 -2.53 2.65
C PRO A 111 -1.65 -3.09 1.54
N VAL A 112 -1.88 -2.60 0.34
CA VAL A 112 -1.04 -2.82 -0.84
C VAL A 112 -0.38 -1.50 -1.19
N ILE A 113 0.94 -1.47 -1.13
CA ILE A 113 1.76 -0.27 -1.31
C ILE A 113 2.67 -0.41 -2.54
N ASP A 114 3.12 0.70 -3.08
CA ASP A 114 4.17 0.74 -4.09
C ASP A 114 5.57 0.70 -3.46
N GLU A 115 6.61 0.78 -4.29
CA GLU A 115 8.01 0.77 -3.88
C GLU A 115 8.43 1.99 -3.06
N TYR A 116 7.65 3.06 -3.09
CA TYR A 116 7.88 4.29 -2.32
C TYR A 116 7.06 4.34 -1.01
N GLY A 117 6.24 3.31 -0.74
CA GLY A 117 5.41 3.22 0.47
C GLY A 117 4.04 3.88 0.35
N ASN A 118 3.65 4.36 -0.83
CA ASN A 118 2.32 4.94 -1.03
C ASN A 118 1.25 3.84 -1.06
N LEU A 119 0.15 4.05 -0.35
CA LEU A 119 -1.00 3.15 -0.38
C LEU A 119 -1.67 3.20 -1.75
N ARG A 120 -1.79 2.04 -2.40
CA ARG A 120 -2.39 1.92 -3.75
C ARG A 120 -3.71 1.17 -3.73
N ALA A 121 -3.88 0.25 -2.79
CA ALA A 121 -5.11 -0.51 -2.61
C ALA A 121 -5.22 -1.13 -1.22
N VAL A 122 -6.42 -1.61 -0.89
CA VAL A 122 -6.66 -2.51 0.23
C VAL A 122 -7.10 -3.87 -0.31
N ASN A 123 -6.33 -4.91 -0.02
CA ASN A 123 -6.62 -6.27 -0.48
C ASN A 123 -7.93 -6.79 0.09
N TYR A 124 -8.81 -7.38 -0.74
CA TYR A 124 -10.05 -7.95 -0.22
C TYR A 124 -10.38 -9.34 -0.75
N ALA A 125 -9.88 -9.73 -1.92
CA ALA A 125 -10.21 -11.02 -2.52
C ALA A 125 -9.05 -11.64 -3.29
N LYS A 126 -9.10 -12.96 -3.42
CA LYS A 126 -8.25 -13.74 -4.32
C LYS A 126 -9.12 -14.32 -5.43
N PHE A 127 -8.66 -14.22 -6.68
CA PHE A 127 -9.37 -14.74 -7.83
C PHE A 127 -8.79 -16.11 -8.26
N GLY A 128 -9.63 -17.14 -8.21
CA GLY A 128 -9.25 -18.50 -8.59
C GLY A 128 -8.51 -19.29 -7.50
N LEU A 129 -8.59 -20.61 -7.57
CA LEU A 129 -7.93 -21.51 -6.62
C LEU A 129 -6.44 -21.72 -6.95
N GLU A 130 -6.09 -21.68 -8.24
CA GLU A 130 -4.74 -21.96 -8.73
C GLU A 130 -3.98 -20.71 -9.18
N ASN A 131 -4.66 -19.60 -9.40
CA ASN A 131 -4.06 -18.37 -9.86
C ASN A 131 -3.71 -17.45 -8.68
N ASN A 132 -2.53 -16.83 -8.74
CA ASN A 132 -2.06 -15.88 -7.72
C ASN A 132 -2.61 -14.46 -7.93
N PHE A 133 -3.74 -14.32 -8.64
CA PHE A 133 -4.37 -13.01 -8.83
C PHE A 133 -5.18 -12.61 -7.62
N ASN A 134 -4.96 -11.40 -7.18
CA ASN A 134 -5.67 -10.80 -6.08
C ASN A 134 -6.31 -9.49 -6.52
N ILE A 135 -7.36 -9.11 -5.82
CA ILE A 135 -8.13 -7.91 -6.07
C ILE A 135 -8.07 -7.02 -4.83
N GLY A 136 -7.69 -5.77 -5.04
CA GLY A 136 -7.73 -4.73 -4.02
C GLY A 136 -8.72 -3.64 -4.39
N VAL A 137 -9.34 -3.05 -3.37
CA VAL A 137 -10.11 -1.81 -3.49
C VAL A 137 -9.14 -0.68 -3.81
N SER A 138 -9.37 0.06 -4.89
CA SER A 138 -8.52 1.18 -5.29
C SER A 138 -8.62 2.36 -4.33
N MET A 139 -7.60 3.22 -4.32
CA MET A 139 -7.62 4.45 -3.53
C MET A 139 -8.78 5.37 -3.91
N ASN A 140 -9.10 5.50 -5.19
CA ASN A 140 -10.22 6.30 -5.65
C ASN A 140 -11.56 5.91 -5.01
N LEU A 141 -11.82 4.59 -4.87
CA LEU A 141 -13.04 4.11 -4.22
C LEU A 141 -12.99 4.30 -2.70
N ILE A 142 -11.83 4.17 -2.09
CA ILE A 142 -11.63 4.41 -0.66
C ILE A 142 -11.90 5.89 -0.34
N GLU A 143 -11.35 6.81 -1.10
CA GLU A 143 -11.57 8.25 -0.95
C GLU A 143 -13.05 8.62 -1.08
N LYS A 144 -13.71 8.09 -2.11
CA LYS A 144 -15.15 8.28 -2.32
C LYS A 144 -15.96 7.85 -1.11
N PHE A 145 -15.65 6.66 -0.58
CA PHE A 145 -16.33 6.12 0.59
C PHE A 145 -16.11 6.93 1.87
N LEU A 146 -14.94 7.55 2.01
CA LEU A 146 -14.60 8.37 3.18
C LEU A 146 -15.16 9.80 3.11
N ALA A 147 -15.53 10.26 1.90
CA ALA A 147 -16.11 11.58 1.68
C ALA A 147 -17.64 11.63 1.87
N GLU A 148 -18.30 10.46 1.97
CA GLU A 148 -19.72 10.29 2.30
C GLU A 148 -19.96 10.35 3.82
#